data_3433b192af0884b8d7fffe9f74fbbdc1
#
_entry.id   3433b192af0884b8d7fffe9f74fbbdc1
#
_cell.length_a   1.000
_cell.length_b   1.000
_cell.length_c   1.000
_cell.angle_alpha   90.00
_cell.angle_beta   90.00
_cell.angle_gamma   90.00
#
_symmetry.space_group_name_H-M   'P 1'
#
loop_
_entity.id
_entity.type
_entity.pdbx_description
1 polymer ?
#
loop_
_entity_poly.entity_id
_entity_poly.type
_entity_poly.pdbx_seq_one_letter_code
_entity_poly.pdbx_strand_id
1 'polypeptide(L)'
;MNWEDAKETMRHLFLVSLALLLVLAAGCTMPWIMILPDPLSPEEHLQLGIAYEKKSEFDNAIREYEAAAKKTPRAYYYLGNAHFQKKELGKAEIYYKKAINKGAGNADAYNNLAWLYYVQRKNLLEAEGLVLKAMELNPAKKNSYKDTLERIRELKKTIE
;
A
#
# COMPACT_ATOMS: atom_id res chain seq x y z
N MET A 1 -35.69 47.21 41.55
CA MET A 1 -35.75 46.55 40.22
C MET A 1 -37.23 46.48 39.88
N ASN A 2 -37.66 47.23 38.86
CA ASN A 2 -39.08 47.34 38.50
C ASN A 2 -39.49 46.02 37.77
N TRP A 3 -40.74 45.59 37.94
CA TRP A 3 -41.29 44.38 37.31
C TRP A 3 -41.19 44.41 35.80
N GLU A 4 -41.31 45.55 35.17
CA GLU A 4 -41.15 45.69 33.71
C GLU A 4 -39.70 45.50 33.28
N ASP A 5 -38.70 45.97 34.05
CA ASP A 5 -37.26 45.75 33.75
C ASP A 5 -36.89 44.25 33.84
N ALA A 6 -37.49 43.52 34.78
CA ALA A 6 -37.29 42.10 34.95
C ALA A 6 -37.86 41.29 33.74
N LYS A 7 -39.03 41.69 33.23
CA LYS A 7 -39.62 41.07 32.03
C LYS A 7 -38.78 41.30 30.78
N GLU A 8 -38.28 42.50 30.61
CA GLU A 8 -37.47 42.86 29.47
C GLU A 8 -36.15 42.12 29.49
N THR A 9 -35.52 41.99 30.64
CA THR A 9 -34.29 41.20 30.83
C THR A 9 -34.52 39.71 30.51
N MET A 10 -35.63 39.15 31.01
CA MET A 10 -35.97 37.73 30.67
C MET A 10 -36.24 37.52 29.17
N ARG A 11 -36.91 38.48 28.51
CA ARG A 11 -37.11 38.40 27.05
C ARG A 11 -35.78 38.41 26.30
N HIS A 12 -34.86 39.29 26.69
CA HIS A 12 -33.54 39.32 26.07
C HIS A 12 -32.76 38.03 26.29
N LEU A 13 -32.74 37.47 27.49
CA LEU A 13 -32.11 36.18 27.78
C LEU A 13 -32.73 35.04 26.98
N PHE A 14 -34.07 35.04 26.83
CA PHE A 14 -34.77 34.04 26.04
C PHE A 14 -34.43 34.15 24.55
N LEU A 15 -34.38 35.36 23.99
CA LEU A 15 -34.03 35.60 22.60
C LEU A 15 -32.56 35.23 22.30
N VAL A 16 -31.63 35.53 23.22
CA VAL A 16 -30.21 35.14 23.10
C VAL A 16 -30.07 33.65 23.20
N SER A 17 -30.77 32.96 24.12
CA SER A 17 -30.72 31.49 24.20
C SER A 17 -31.33 30.82 22.99
N LEU A 18 -32.41 31.35 22.42
CA LEU A 18 -33.03 30.84 21.20
C LEU A 18 -32.13 31.06 19.99
N ALA A 19 -31.47 32.21 19.88
CA ALA A 19 -30.49 32.47 18.80
C ALA A 19 -29.29 31.53 18.90
N LEU A 20 -28.79 31.28 20.13
CA LEU A 20 -27.69 30.33 20.35
C LEU A 20 -28.07 28.88 19.96
N LEU A 21 -29.32 28.49 20.29
CA LEU A 21 -29.88 27.18 19.93
C LEU A 21 -30.02 27.01 18.40
N LEU A 22 -30.46 28.09 17.72
CA LEU A 22 -30.56 28.10 16.26
C LEU A 22 -29.18 28.03 15.57
N VAL A 23 -28.17 28.70 16.12
CA VAL A 23 -26.78 28.63 15.64
C VAL A 23 -26.20 27.23 15.85
N LEU A 24 -26.47 26.59 17.00
CA LEU A 24 -26.05 25.21 17.26
C LEU A 24 -26.80 24.20 16.38
N ALA A 25 -28.07 24.44 16.06
CA ALA A 25 -28.87 23.61 15.19
C ALA A 25 -28.46 23.77 13.70
N ALA A 26 -28.06 24.98 13.29
CA ALA A 26 -27.55 25.25 11.93
C ALA A 26 -26.09 24.82 11.74
N GLY A 27 -25.34 24.61 12.83
CA GLY A 27 -23.89 24.34 12.82
C GLY A 27 -23.50 22.92 12.50
N CYS A 28 -24.43 22.00 12.27
CA CYS A 28 -24.11 20.58 11.97
C CYS A 28 -24.47 20.12 10.57
N THR A 29 -24.56 21.00 9.61
CA THR A 29 -24.37 20.54 8.22
C THR A 29 -22.89 20.46 7.97
N MET A 30 -22.27 19.32 8.31
CA MET A 30 -20.96 19.00 7.75
C MET A 30 -21.05 19.26 6.25
N PRO A 31 -20.17 20.12 5.67
CA PRO A 31 -20.10 20.20 4.23
C PRO A 31 -19.88 18.76 3.78
N TRP A 32 -20.75 18.23 2.95
CA TRP A 32 -20.52 16.99 2.24
C TRP A 32 -19.18 17.19 1.53
N ILE A 33 -18.13 16.62 2.11
CA ILE A 33 -16.85 16.54 1.41
C ILE A 33 -17.18 15.67 0.20
N MET A 34 -17.37 16.32 -0.93
CA MET A 34 -17.55 15.66 -2.19
C MET A 34 -16.20 15.00 -2.49
N ILE A 35 -16.05 13.75 -2.06
CA ILE A 35 -14.89 12.94 -2.43
C ILE A 35 -15.04 12.74 -3.92
N LEU A 36 -14.36 13.61 -4.69
CA LEU A 36 -14.25 13.43 -6.12
C LEU A 36 -13.64 12.03 -6.35
N PRO A 37 -14.24 11.22 -7.22
CA PRO A 37 -13.63 9.95 -7.56
C PRO A 37 -12.23 10.22 -8.09
N ASP A 38 -11.30 9.34 -7.73
CA ASP A 38 -9.95 9.41 -8.25
C ASP A 38 -9.99 9.40 -9.79
N PRO A 39 -9.45 10.42 -10.47
CA PRO A 39 -9.52 10.52 -11.90
C PRO A 39 -8.66 9.48 -12.62
N LEU A 40 -7.68 8.88 -11.92
CA LEU A 40 -6.77 7.91 -12.51
C LEU A 40 -7.35 6.50 -12.46
N SER A 41 -7.18 5.77 -13.54
CA SER A 41 -7.43 4.34 -13.59
C SER A 41 -6.35 3.58 -12.79
N PRO A 42 -6.62 2.33 -12.35
CA PRO A 42 -5.63 1.51 -11.66
C PRO A 42 -4.34 1.29 -12.48
N GLU A 43 -4.44 1.25 -13.79
CA GLU A 43 -3.27 1.10 -14.65
C GLU A 43 -2.46 2.41 -14.75
N GLU A 44 -3.11 3.56 -14.78
CA GLU A 44 -2.44 4.87 -14.73
C GLU A 44 -1.71 5.07 -13.40
N HIS A 45 -2.32 4.70 -12.27
CA HIS A 45 -1.64 4.65 -10.98
C HIS A 45 -0.41 3.75 -11.02
N LEU A 46 -0.52 2.55 -11.63
CA LEU A 46 0.61 1.65 -11.75
C LEU A 46 1.75 2.28 -12.55
N GLN A 47 1.46 2.91 -13.67
CA GLN A 47 2.45 3.60 -14.50
C GLN A 47 3.08 4.78 -13.79
N LEU A 48 2.29 5.57 -13.06
CA LEU A 48 2.78 6.70 -12.27
C LEU A 48 3.71 6.21 -11.14
N GLY A 49 3.35 5.13 -10.45
CA GLY A 49 4.19 4.48 -9.45
C GLY A 49 5.54 4.03 -10.03
N ILE A 50 5.54 3.42 -11.22
CA ILE A 50 6.77 3.03 -11.94
C ILE A 50 7.62 4.26 -12.27
N ALA A 51 7.00 5.38 -12.64
CA ALA A 51 7.72 6.61 -12.91
C ALA A 51 8.39 7.20 -11.65
N TYR A 52 7.71 7.15 -10.49
CA TYR A 52 8.30 7.53 -9.20
C TYR A 52 9.43 6.58 -8.77
N GLU A 53 9.25 5.27 -8.93
CA GLU A 53 10.28 4.28 -8.61
C GLU A 53 11.58 4.52 -9.41
N LYS A 54 11.49 4.84 -10.70
CA LYS A 54 12.64 5.20 -11.55
C LYS A 54 13.40 6.43 -11.04
N LYS A 55 12.71 7.32 -10.32
CA LYS A 55 13.32 8.49 -9.67
C LYS A 55 13.79 8.20 -8.25
N SER A 56 13.68 6.96 -7.78
CA SER A 56 13.92 6.55 -6.39
C SER A 56 13.00 7.23 -5.37
N GLU A 57 11.86 7.75 -5.81
CA GLU A 57 10.82 8.35 -4.96
C GLU A 57 9.88 7.25 -4.44
N PHE A 58 10.43 6.34 -3.63
CA PHE A 58 9.73 5.10 -3.24
C PHE A 58 8.44 5.35 -2.45
N ASP A 59 8.35 6.41 -1.63
CA ASP A 59 7.11 6.71 -0.89
C ASP A 59 5.99 7.17 -1.82
N ASN A 60 6.31 7.95 -2.85
CA ASN A 60 5.36 8.33 -3.88
C ASN A 60 4.93 7.10 -4.70
N ALA A 61 5.89 6.26 -5.11
CA ALA A 61 5.61 5.02 -5.82
C ALA A 61 4.67 4.09 -5.02
N ILE A 62 4.91 3.92 -3.72
CA ILE A 62 4.07 3.09 -2.85
C ILE A 62 2.63 3.59 -2.83
N ARG A 63 2.39 4.90 -2.68
CA ARG A 63 1.03 5.45 -2.69
C ARG A 63 0.28 5.13 -3.98
N GLU A 64 0.94 5.28 -5.10
CA GLU A 64 0.36 4.99 -6.41
C GLU A 64 0.10 3.49 -6.60
N TYR A 65 1.04 2.64 -6.18
CA TYR A 65 0.86 1.19 -6.22
C TYR A 65 -0.27 0.71 -5.28
N GLU A 66 -0.46 1.34 -4.12
CA GLU A 66 -1.58 1.05 -3.21
C GLU A 66 -2.93 1.42 -3.85
N ALA A 67 -2.99 2.55 -4.55
CA ALA A 67 -4.18 2.94 -5.31
C ALA A 67 -4.48 1.91 -6.42
N ALA A 68 -3.47 1.50 -7.19
CA ALA A 68 -3.58 0.48 -8.23
C ALA A 68 -4.00 -0.89 -7.69
N ALA A 69 -3.46 -1.30 -6.53
CA ALA A 69 -3.66 -2.63 -5.94
C ALA A 69 -5.12 -2.94 -5.58
N LYS A 70 -5.97 -1.92 -5.45
CA LYS A 70 -7.41 -2.09 -5.21
C LYS A 70 -8.10 -2.90 -6.31
N LYS A 71 -7.61 -2.81 -7.55
CA LYS A 71 -8.20 -3.49 -8.71
C LYS A 71 -7.17 -4.25 -9.57
N THR A 72 -5.88 -3.97 -9.41
CA THR A 72 -4.80 -4.57 -10.22
C THR A 72 -3.87 -5.40 -9.34
N PRO A 73 -4.04 -6.75 -9.24
CA PRO A 73 -3.20 -7.60 -8.40
C PRO A 73 -1.70 -7.49 -8.70
N ARG A 74 -1.31 -7.18 -9.93
CA ARG A 74 0.09 -6.97 -10.34
C ARG A 74 0.78 -5.86 -9.53
N ALA A 75 0.03 -4.89 -9.01
CA ALA A 75 0.57 -3.82 -8.18
C ALA A 75 1.22 -4.32 -6.88
N TYR A 76 0.78 -5.48 -6.35
CA TYR A 76 1.44 -6.08 -5.17
C TYR A 76 2.90 -6.47 -5.41
N TYR A 77 3.26 -6.88 -6.62
CA TYR A 77 4.65 -7.12 -6.98
C TYR A 77 5.50 -5.85 -6.89
N TYR A 78 5.00 -4.74 -7.42
CA TYR A 78 5.69 -3.45 -7.37
C TYR A 78 5.76 -2.89 -5.95
N LEU A 79 4.72 -3.07 -5.13
CA LEU A 79 4.78 -2.77 -3.69
C LEU A 79 5.89 -3.56 -3.00
N GLY A 80 6.01 -4.85 -3.31
CA GLY A 80 7.12 -5.68 -2.82
C GLY A 80 8.48 -5.10 -3.18
N ASN A 81 8.67 -4.70 -4.44
CA ASN A 81 9.92 -4.10 -4.92
C ASN A 81 10.22 -2.77 -4.20
N ALA A 82 9.24 -1.85 -4.13
CA ALA A 82 9.43 -0.55 -3.50
C ALA A 82 9.80 -0.67 -2.01
N HIS A 83 9.12 -1.56 -1.27
CA HIS A 83 9.48 -1.84 0.12
C HIS A 83 10.85 -2.52 0.28
N PHE A 84 11.22 -3.40 -0.66
CA PHE A 84 12.56 -3.99 -0.67
C PHE A 84 13.64 -2.92 -0.86
N GLN A 85 13.47 -1.99 -1.78
CA GLN A 85 14.40 -0.87 -2.00
C GLN A 85 14.53 0.01 -0.76
N LYS A 86 13.43 0.23 -0.03
CA LYS A 86 13.43 0.94 1.26
C LYS A 86 14.03 0.13 2.42
N LYS A 87 14.48 -1.11 2.19
CA LYS A 87 14.95 -2.04 3.23
C LYS A 87 13.87 -2.46 4.24
N GLU A 88 12.62 -2.24 3.94
CA GLU A 88 11.47 -2.68 4.73
C GLU A 88 11.13 -4.15 4.41
N LEU A 89 12.08 -5.06 4.69
CA LEU A 89 12.07 -6.43 4.21
C LEU A 89 10.82 -7.24 4.65
N GLY A 90 10.29 -6.94 5.84
CA GLY A 90 9.06 -7.59 6.31
C GLY A 90 7.83 -7.22 5.47
N LYS A 91 7.71 -5.94 5.08
CA LYS A 91 6.63 -5.50 4.19
C LYS A 91 6.82 -6.04 2.77
N ALA A 92 8.05 -6.05 2.27
CA ALA A 92 8.37 -6.64 0.97
C ALA A 92 7.91 -8.11 0.90
N GLU A 93 8.20 -8.91 1.94
CA GLU A 93 7.74 -10.30 2.02
C GLU A 93 6.22 -10.42 1.95
N ILE A 94 5.50 -9.60 2.72
CA ILE A 94 4.03 -9.60 2.73
C ILE A 94 3.49 -9.31 1.33
N TYR A 95 4.04 -8.33 0.63
CA TYR A 95 3.54 -7.93 -0.67
C TYR A 95 3.93 -8.91 -1.79
N TYR A 96 5.12 -9.52 -1.77
CA TYR A 96 5.46 -10.60 -2.70
C TYR A 96 4.54 -11.82 -2.50
N LYS A 97 4.26 -12.21 -1.26
CA LYS A 97 3.29 -13.28 -0.96
C LYS A 97 1.89 -12.93 -1.45
N LYS A 98 1.45 -11.67 -1.29
CA LYS A 98 0.16 -11.22 -1.84
C LYS A 98 0.14 -11.29 -3.38
N ALA A 99 1.21 -10.90 -4.06
CA ALA A 99 1.32 -11.00 -5.51
C ALA A 99 1.19 -12.45 -5.99
N ILE A 100 1.85 -13.38 -5.31
CA ILE A 100 1.78 -14.81 -5.58
C ILE A 100 0.36 -15.35 -5.37
N ASN A 101 -0.23 -15.07 -4.20
CA ASN A 101 -1.54 -15.61 -3.81
C ASN A 101 -2.71 -15.06 -4.65
N LYS A 102 -2.58 -13.84 -5.16
CA LYS A 102 -3.59 -13.24 -6.05
C LYS A 102 -3.48 -13.71 -7.50
N GLY A 103 -2.63 -14.69 -7.76
CA GLY A 103 -2.51 -15.28 -9.10
C GLY A 103 -2.01 -14.29 -10.15
N ALA A 104 -1.24 -13.30 -9.73
CA ALA A 104 -0.66 -12.32 -10.66
C ALA A 104 0.28 -12.96 -11.71
N GLY A 105 0.41 -14.29 -11.70
CA GLY A 105 1.20 -15.08 -12.67
C GLY A 105 2.66 -14.65 -12.78
N ASN A 106 3.12 -13.88 -11.80
CA ASN A 106 4.37 -13.15 -11.89
C ASN A 106 5.52 -14.02 -11.38
N ALA A 107 6.18 -14.71 -12.30
CA ALA A 107 7.39 -15.48 -12.01
C ALA A 107 8.44 -14.63 -11.27
N ASP A 108 8.52 -13.33 -11.59
CA ASP A 108 9.43 -12.41 -10.91
C ASP A 108 9.10 -12.26 -9.42
N ALA A 109 7.81 -12.32 -9.02
CA ALA A 109 7.45 -12.26 -7.60
C ALA A 109 7.95 -13.46 -6.80
N TYR A 110 7.92 -14.66 -7.40
CA TYR A 110 8.52 -15.86 -6.81
C TYR A 110 10.04 -15.71 -6.66
N ASN A 111 10.73 -15.28 -7.71
CA ASN A 111 12.16 -15.07 -7.67
C ASN A 111 12.57 -13.98 -6.66
N ASN A 112 11.81 -12.88 -6.59
CA ASN A 112 12.14 -11.78 -5.67
C ASN A 112 11.86 -12.14 -4.21
N LEU A 113 10.83 -12.96 -3.93
CA LEU A 113 10.62 -13.52 -2.59
C LEU A 113 11.77 -14.45 -2.20
N ALA A 114 12.23 -15.29 -3.13
CA ALA A 114 13.38 -16.16 -2.91
C ALA A 114 14.67 -15.35 -2.65
N TRP A 115 14.90 -14.31 -3.44
CA TRP A 115 16.01 -13.39 -3.23
C TRP A 115 15.96 -12.70 -1.88
N LEU A 116 14.77 -12.27 -1.45
CA LEU A 116 14.57 -11.68 -0.13
C LEU A 116 14.95 -12.65 0.99
N TYR A 117 14.56 -13.92 0.87
CA TYR A 117 14.95 -14.96 1.84
C TYR A 117 16.46 -15.23 1.83
N TYR A 118 17.08 -15.23 0.65
CA TYR A 118 18.53 -15.32 0.54
C TYR A 118 19.26 -14.18 1.28
N VAL A 119 18.83 -12.94 1.04
CA VAL A 119 19.40 -11.74 1.69
C VAL A 119 19.25 -11.81 3.22
N GLN A 120 18.12 -12.33 3.70
CA GLN A 120 17.87 -12.52 5.13
C GLN A 120 18.50 -13.79 5.71
N ARG A 121 19.13 -14.63 4.90
CA ARG A 121 19.68 -15.95 5.26
C ARG A 121 18.67 -16.84 6.00
N LYS A 122 17.39 -16.79 5.58
CA LYS A 122 16.32 -17.58 6.18
C LYS A 122 15.53 -18.34 5.11
N ASN A 123 14.84 -19.39 5.51
CA ASN A 123 13.94 -20.17 4.67
C ASN A 123 14.57 -20.60 3.34
N LEU A 124 15.86 -20.96 3.32
CA LEU A 124 16.64 -21.22 2.10
C LEU A 124 16.08 -22.40 1.29
N LEU A 125 15.48 -23.39 1.96
CA LEU A 125 14.82 -24.51 1.27
C LEU A 125 13.57 -24.03 0.51
N GLU A 126 12.74 -23.20 1.15
CA GLU A 126 11.58 -22.57 0.51
C GLU A 126 12.02 -21.66 -0.64
N ALA A 127 13.08 -20.86 -0.42
CA ALA A 127 13.65 -19.98 -1.44
C ALA A 127 14.06 -20.75 -2.71
N GLU A 128 14.71 -21.91 -2.56
CA GLU A 128 15.06 -22.77 -3.68
C GLU A 128 13.83 -23.22 -4.47
N GLY A 129 12.77 -23.67 -3.76
CA GLY A 129 11.50 -24.08 -4.38
C GLY A 129 10.82 -22.91 -5.14
N LEU A 130 10.87 -21.71 -4.57
CA LEU A 130 10.30 -20.51 -5.20
C LEU A 130 11.01 -20.15 -6.51
N VAL A 131 12.35 -20.24 -6.56
CA VAL A 131 13.08 -19.99 -7.82
C VAL A 131 12.76 -21.05 -8.87
N LEU A 132 12.70 -22.33 -8.49
CA LEU A 132 12.31 -23.39 -9.42
C LEU A 132 10.91 -23.15 -9.99
N LYS A 133 9.96 -22.68 -9.15
CA LYS A 133 8.63 -22.29 -9.60
C LYS A 133 8.65 -21.08 -10.54
N ALA A 134 9.50 -20.09 -10.28
CA ALA A 134 9.70 -18.97 -11.20
C ALA A 134 10.21 -19.43 -12.59
N MET A 135 11.15 -20.35 -12.61
CA MET A 135 11.69 -20.94 -13.86
C MET A 135 10.62 -21.72 -14.65
N GLU A 136 9.74 -22.42 -13.95
CA GLU A 136 8.62 -23.14 -14.55
C GLU A 136 7.61 -22.18 -15.18
N LEU A 137 7.24 -21.12 -14.44
CA LEU A 137 6.25 -20.12 -14.86
C LEU A 137 6.74 -19.25 -16.02
N ASN A 138 8.04 -18.98 -16.09
CA ASN A 138 8.63 -18.17 -17.17
C ASN A 138 9.94 -18.78 -17.67
N PRO A 139 9.88 -19.78 -18.56
CA PRO A 139 11.07 -20.43 -19.13
C PRO A 139 11.97 -19.46 -19.90
N ALA A 140 11.42 -18.39 -20.47
CA ALA A 140 12.21 -17.39 -21.21
C ALA A 140 13.20 -16.63 -20.31
N LYS A 141 12.87 -16.45 -19.01
CA LYS A 141 13.74 -15.84 -18.01
C LYS A 141 14.55 -16.85 -17.18
N LYS A 142 14.55 -18.12 -17.54
CA LYS A 142 15.22 -19.19 -16.77
C LYS A 142 16.67 -18.86 -16.43
N ASN A 143 17.42 -18.31 -17.36
CA ASN A 143 18.83 -17.96 -17.14
C ASN A 143 18.99 -16.84 -16.10
N SER A 144 18.09 -15.86 -16.07
CA SER A 144 18.11 -14.78 -15.06
C SER A 144 17.80 -15.31 -13.65
N TYR A 145 16.92 -16.30 -13.53
CA TYR A 145 16.59 -16.90 -12.24
C TYR A 145 17.65 -17.88 -11.74
N LYS A 146 18.44 -18.45 -12.66
CA LYS A 146 19.48 -19.42 -12.34
C LYS A 146 20.54 -18.84 -11.39
N ASP A 147 20.95 -17.59 -11.57
CA ASP A 147 21.88 -16.91 -10.66
C ASP A 147 21.34 -16.89 -9.21
N THR A 148 20.07 -16.55 -9.02
CA THR A 148 19.43 -16.60 -7.70
C THR A 148 19.47 -18.01 -7.10
N LEU A 149 19.17 -19.03 -7.91
CA LEU A 149 19.19 -20.42 -7.48
C LEU A 149 20.58 -20.87 -7.03
N GLU A 150 21.61 -20.56 -7.81
CA GLU A 150 22.99 -20.90 -7.51
C GLU A 150 23.46 -20.26 -6.21
N ARG A 151 23.19 -18.98 -6.01
CA ARG A 151 23.53 -18.26 -4.75
C ARG A 151 22.83 -18.86 -3.53
N ILE A 152 21.55 -19.22 -3.66
CA ILE A 152 20.82 -19.88 -2.56
C ILE A 152 21.47 -21.23 -2.23
N ARG A 153 21.83 -22.04 -3.22
CA ARG A 153 22.45 -23.35 -3.03
C ARG A 153 23.85 -23.26 -2.40
N GLU A 154 24.63 -22.28 -2.84
CA GLU A 154 25.93 -22.00 -2.24
C GLU A 154 25.79 -21.59 -0.77
N LEU A 155 24.86 -20.68 -0.47
CA LEU A 155 24.63 -20.26 0.89
C LEU A 155 24.17 -21.43 1.80
N LYS A 156 23.30 -22.31 1.30
CA LYS A 156 22.87 -23.52 2.02
C LYS A 156 24.07 -24.38 2.42
N LYS A 157 24.98 -24.67 1.47
CA LYS A 157 26.18 -25.49 1.73
C LYS A 157 27.13 -24.88 2.76
N THR A 158 27.08 -23.55 2.97
CA THR A 158 27.95 -22.86 3.93
C THR A 158 27.38 -22.81 5.34
N ILE A 159 26.10 -23.12 5.51
CA ILE A 159 25.38 -23.05 6.78
C ILE A 159 25.14 -24.45 7.37
N GLU A 160 25.06 -25.47 6.52
CA GLU A 160 25.01 -26.89 6.89
C GLU A 160 26.40 -27.42 7.26
#